data_0284051aee4aa305fe8057328e92d78a
#
_entry.id   0284051aee4aa305fe8057328e92d78a
#
_cell.length_a   1.000
_cell.length_b   1.000
_cell.length_c   1.000
_cell.angle_alpha   90.00
_cell.angle_beta   90.00
_cell.angle_gamma   90.00
#
_symmetry.space_group_name_H-M   'P 1'
#
loop_
_entity.id
_entity.type
_entity.pdbx_description
1 polymer ?
#
loop_
_entity_poly.entity_id
_entity_poly.type
_entity_poly.pdbx_seq_one_letter_code
_entity_poly.pdbx_strand_id
1 'polypeptide(L)'
;LPETSKVVTAGHIDYRGARALRARAYLYMNENRKALEDAKYVIEKSPYKLYTRDEYETVWTKVGSSESIFECLITSLYNAQRNSLGFYTHAEGYAEAGITEGFKTFLQERPEDVRSTLIAEESDGGDNEGWYIQKYPGRDGEIYVNNLKVIRLSEVYLIAAEAALKAGGADPASYMNDLRKQRIADYEDVA
;
A
#
# COMPACT_ATOMS: atom_id res chain seq x y z
N LEU A 1 16.83 15.62 -8.14
CA LEU A 1 16.93 15.16 -6.74
C LEU A 1 18.25 14.42 -6.55
N PRO A 2 19.05 14.75 -5.52
CA PRO A 2 20.35 14.11 -5.34
C PRO A 2 20.19 12.62 -4.99
N GLU A 3 20.96 11.78 -5.66
CA GLU A 3 21.01 10.33 -5.41
C GLU A 3 21.62 10.01 -4.02
N THR A 4 22.37 10.95 -3.48
CA THR A 4 23.16 10.79 -2.26
C THR A 4 22.38 10.96 -0.95
N SER A 5 21.11 11.33 -0.99
CA SER A 5 20.31 11.44 0.23
C SER A 5 20.13 10.07 0.87
N LYS A 6 20.76 9.88 2.03
CA LYS A 6 20.63 8.65 2.85
C LYS A 6 19.43 8.68 3.79
N VAL A 7 18.81 9.85 3.94
CA VAL A 7 17.70 10.07 4.89
C VAL A 7 16.39 10.01 4.13
N VAL A 8 15.52 9.10 4.55
CA VAL A 8 14.12 9.06 4.13
C VAL A 8 13.33 9.92 5.09
N THR A 9 12.70 10.97 4.59
CA THR A 9 11.84 11.85 5.38
C THR A 9 10.40 11.66 4.93
N ALA A 10 9.53 11.23 5.85
CA ALA A 10 8.11 11.08 5.56
C ALA A 10 7.52 12.38 4.98
N GLY A 11 6.65 12.24 4.00
CA GLY A 11 6.03 13.39 3.30
C GLY A 11 6.93 14.10 2.29
N HIS A 12 8.16 13.65 2.08
CA HIS A 12 9.06 14.21 1.09
C HIS A 12 9.48 13.16 0.08
N ILE A 13 9.37 13.49 -1.20
CA ILE A 13 9.85 12.63 -2.26
C ILE A 13 11.36 12.77 -2.42
N ASP A 14 12.08 11.66 -2.41
CA ASP A 14 13.50 11.58 -2.69
C ASP A 14 13.76 11.07 -4.12
N TYR A 15 15.02 10.85 -4.47
CA TYR A 15 15.41 10.30 -5.77
C TYR A 15 14.79 8.93 -6.05
N ARG A 16 14.67 8.08 -5.02
CA ARG A 16 14.09 6.72 -5.12
C ARG A 16 12.58 6.79 -5.31
N GLY A 17 11.93 7.71 -4.61
CA GLY A 17 10.50 7.99 -4.80
C GLY A 17 10.22 8.51 -6.21
N ALA A 18 11.07 9.39 -6.74
CA ALA A 18 10.94 9.87 -8.12
C ALA A 18 11.11 8.72 -9.14
N ARG A 19 12.06 7.80 -8.91
CA ARG A 19 12.20 6.59 -9.75
C ARG A 19 10.99 5.67 -9.65
N ALA A 20 10.47 5.43 -8.45
CA ALA A 20 9.27 4.61 -8.26
C ALA A 20 8.05 5.19 -9.02
N LEU A 21 7.83 6.50 -8.93
CA LEU A 21 6.78 7.18 -9.70
C LEU A 21 7.03 7.13 -11.20
N ARG A 22 8.30 7.24 -11.63
CA ARG A 22 8.67 7.12 -13.04
C ARG A 22 8.48 5.70 -13.56
N ALA A 23 8.77 4.67 -12.76
CA ALA A 23 8.48 3.27 -13.10
C ALA A 23 6.99 3.06 -13.37
N ARG A 24 6.12 3.60 -12.50
CA ARG A 24 4.66 3.61 -12.71
C ARG A 24 4.30 4.27 -14.05
N ALA A 25 4.84 5.46 -14.32
CA ALA A 25 4.57 6.18 -15.56
C ALA A 25 5.02 5.38 -16.79
N TYR A 26 6.22 4.81 -16.77
CA TYR A 26 6.73 3.98 -17.86
C TYR A 26 5.88 2.73 -18.10
N LEU A 27 5.37 2.09 -17.04
CA LEU A 27 4.49 0.94 -17.18
C LEU A 27 3.20 1.31 -17.94
N TYR A 28 2.56 2.44 -17.56
CA TYR A 28 1.37 2.96 -18.27
C TYR A 28 1.65 3.38 -19.71
N MET A 29 2.88 3.80 -19.99
CA MET A 29 3.33 4.12 -21.36
C MET A 29 3.75 2.88 -22.17
N ASN A 30 3.65 1.66 -21.61
CA ASN A 30 4.15 0.41 -22.19
C ASN A 30 5.67 0.40 -22.45
N GLU A 31 6.42 1.29 -21.80
CA GLU A 31 7.89 1.35 -21.82
C GLU A 31 8.46 0.33 -20.80
N ASN A 32 8.09 -0.95 -20.96
CA ASN A 32 8.26 -1.99 -19.94
C ASN A 32 9.72 -2.20 -19.52
N ARG A 33 10.70 -2.08 -20.43
CA ARG A 33 12.13 -2.19 -20.07
C ARG A 33 12.57 -1.08 -19.12
N LYS A 34 12.12 0.16 -19.37
CA LYS A 34 12.44 1.31 -18.51
C LYS A 34 11.72 1.21 -17.16
N ALA A 35 10.47 0.75 -17.17
CA ALA A 35 9.71 0.49 -15.95
C ALA A 35 10.43 -0.54 -15.07
N LEU A 36 10.87 -1.66 -15.64
CA LEU A 36 11.60 -2.70 -14.94
C LEU A 36 12.94 -2.19 -14.38
N GLU A 37 13.71 -1.43 -15.17
CA GLU A 37 14.99 -0.85 -14.73
C GLU A 37 14.81 0.04 -13.49
N ASP A 38 13.84 0.96 -13.50
CA ASP A 38 13.57 1.84 -12.37
C ASP A 38 13.02 1.09 -11.16
N ALA A 39 12.12 0.13 -11.36
CA ALA A 39 11.58 -0.70 -10.30
C ALA A 39 12.67 -1.54 -9.61
N LYS A 40 13.54 -2.20 -10.39
CA LYS A 40 14.70 -2.94 -9.87
C LYS A 40 15.62 -2.06 -9.05
N TYR A 41 15.93 -0.87 -9.55
CA TYR A 41 16.76 0.08 -8.80
C TYR A 41 16.16 0.38 -7.42
N VAL A 42 14.86 0.65 -7.35
CA VAL A 42 14.19 0.95 -6.08
C VAL A 42 14.21 -0.28 -5.16
N ILE A 43 13.91 -1.47 -5.67
CA ILE A 43 13.92 -2.71 -4.90
C ILE A 43 15.32 -3.00 -4.32
N GLU A 44 16.36 -2.89 -5.14
CA GLU A 44 17.71 -3.35 -4.78
C GLU A 44 18.56 -2.29 -4.06
N LYS A 45 18.34 -1.00 -4.35
CA LYS A 45 19.24 0.10 -3.94
C LYS A 45 18.60 1.08 -2.95
N SER A 46 17.34 0.87 -2.55
CA SER A 46 16.69 1.72 -1.55
C SER A 46 16.73 1.10 -0.15
N PRO A 47 16.52 1.89 0.90
CA PRO A 47 16.36 1.37 2.26
C PRO A 47 14.96 0.83 2.55
N TYR A 48 14.02 0.96 1.61
CA TYR A 48 12.65 0.50 1.80
C TYR A 48 12.59 -1.01 1.90
N LYS A 49 11.67 -1.50 2.72
CA LYS A 49 11.43 -2.93 2.93
C LYS A 49 9.93 -3.19 2.91
N LEU A 50 9.54 -4.32 2.36
CA LEU A 50 8.14 -4.76 2.43
C LEU A 50 7.72 -4.89 3.91
N TYR A 51 6.48 -4.52 4.20
CA TYR A 51 5.90 -4.82 5.50
C TYR A 51 5.94 -6.31 5.75
N THR A 52 6.40 -6.69 6.91
CA THR A 52 6.28 -8.07 7.36
C THR A 52 4.81 -8.38 7.68
N ARG A 53 4.49 -9.67 7.71
CA ARG A 53 3.16 -10.14 8.09
C ARG A 53 2.77 -9.63 9.47
N ASP A 54 3.69 -9.71 10.45
CA ASP A 54 3.43 -9.34 11.85
C ASP A 54 3.17 -7.84 12.06
N GLU A 55 3.75 -6.99 11.22
CA GLU A 55 3.55 -5.54 11.34
C GLU A 55 2.39 -5.00 10.49
N TYR A 56 1.83 -5.83 9.58
CA TYR A 56 0.94 -5.38 8.52
C TYR A 56 -0.34 -4.67 9.00
N GLU A 57 -0.89 -5.10 10.12
CA GLU A 57 -2.09 -4.47 10.71
C GLU A 57 -1.79 -3.08 11.29
N THR A 58 -0.57 -2.89 11.83
CA THR A 58 -0.22 -1.68 12.57
C THR A 58 0.39 -0.57 11.72
N VAL A 59 0.82 -0.87 10.48
CA VAL A 59 1.53 0.12 9.64
C VAL A 59 0.62 1.24 9.12
N TRP A 60 -0.68 1.04 9.15
CA TRP A 60 -1.65 2.01 8.61
C TRP A 60 -1.80 3.26 9.47
N THR A 61 -1.50 3.17 10.76
CA THR A 61 -1.44 4.31 11.68
C THR A 61 -0.07 4.99 11.72
N LYS A 62 0.97 4.35 11.15
CA LYS A 62 2.35 4.85 11.25
C LYS A 62 2.67 5.88 10.17
N VAL A 63 3.50 6.86 10.54
CA VAL A 63 4.10 7.85 9.64
C VAL A 63 5.46 7.32 9.20
N GLY A 64 5.75 7.36 7.90
CA GLY A 64 7.07 6.99 7.36
C GLY A 64 7.47 5.54 7.62
N SER A 65 6.53 4.61 7.48
CA SER A 65 6.79 3.18 7.66
C SER A 65 7.69 2.59 6.55
N SER A 66 8.29 1.42 6.82
CA SER A 66 9.35 0.81 6.01
C SER A 66 9.04 0.65 4.52
N GLU A 67 7.79 0.38 4.18
CA GLU A 67 7.34 0.19 2.79
C GLU A 67 6.86 1.50 2.13
N SER A 68 6.60 2.56 2.91
CA SER A 68 6.07 3.83 2.40
C SER A 68 7.16 4.64 1.72
N ILE A 69 7.15 4.68 0.40
CA ILE A 69 8.14 5.43 -0.40
C ILE A 69 7.76 6.90 -0.45
N PHE A 70 6.48 7.20 -0.61
CA PHE A 70 5.96 8.56 -0.54
C PHE A 70 4.54 8.54 0.01
N GLU A 71 4.27 9.44 0.94
CA GLU A 71 2.95 9.65 1.52
C GLU A 71 2.66 11.13 1.74
N CYS A 72 1.41 11.53 1.60
CA CYS A 72 0.94 12.85 2.02
C CYS A 72 0.71 12.81 3.53
N LEU A 73 1.39 13.71 4.25
CA LEU A 73 1.23 13.82 5.70
C LEU A 73 -0.08 14.54 6.02
N ILE A 74 -0.89 13.88 6.83
CA ILE A 74 -2.14 14.42 7.35
C ILE A 74 -2.02 14.52 8.86
N THR A 75 -2.43 15.64 9.42
CA THR A 75 -2.37 15.93 10.87
C THR A 75 -3.71 16.45 11.36
N SER A 76 -3.90 16.51 12.68
CA SER A 76 -5.10 17.12 13.26
C SER A 76 -5.30 18.59 12.86
N LEU A 77 -4.20 19.31 12.55
CA LEU A 77 -4.27 20.70 12.10
C LEU A 77 -4.44 20.84 10.58
N TYR A 78 -3.91 19.89 9.80
CA TYR A 78 -3.93 19.93 8.34
C TYR A 78 -4.50 18.62 7.80
N ASN A 79 -5.80 18.60 7.57
CA ASN A 79 -6.54 17.46 7.06
C ASN A 79 -7.76 17.93 6.25
N ALA A 80 -8.39 17.00 5.54
CA ALA A 80 -9.58 17.24 4.74
C ALA A 80 -10.89 17.11 5.54
N GLN A 81 -10.82 16.89 6.85
CA GLN A 81 -11.96 16.64 7.73
C GLN A 81 -12.92 15.60 7.12
N ARG A 82 -14.19 15.98 6.95
CA ARG A 82 -15.23 15.10 6.39
C ARG A 82 -15.01 14.70 4.92
N ASN A 83 -14.10 15.37 4.21
CA ASN A 83 -13.71 14.99 2.84
C ASN A 83 -12.51 14.05 2.82
N SER A 84 -12.14 13.44 3.94
CA SER A 84 -11.05 12.46 4.03
C SER A 84 -11.49 11.04 3.68
N LEU A 85 -10.56 10.21 3.22
CA LEU A 85 -10.84 8.80 2.96
C LEU A 85 -11.34 8.07 4.23
N GLY A 86 -10.75 8.34 5.40
CA GLY A 86 -11.23 7.76 6.65
C GLY A 86 -12.70 8.06 6.90
N PHE A 87 -13.15 9.29 6.64
CA PHE A 87 -14.53 9.65 6.85
C PHE A 87 -15.50 8.94 5.90
N TYR A 88 -15.07 8.61 4.68
CA TYR A 88 -15.88 7.84 3.72
C TYR A 88 -15.90 6.33 4.01
N THR A 89 -14.87 5.82 4.69
CA THR A 89 -14.69 4.38 4.90
C THR A 89 -15.03 3.88 6.30
N HIS A 90 -15.53 4.73 7.19
CA HIS A 90 -15.94 4.36 8.55
C HIS A 90 -17.45 4.51 8.74
N ALA A 91 -18.04 3.62 9.55
CA ALA A 91 -19.45 3.71 9.95
C ALA A 91 -19.77 5.03 10.68
N GLU A 92 -18.85 5.52 11.53
CA GLU A 92 -18.97 6.80 12.24
C GLU A 92 -18.83 8.03 11.32
N GLY A 93 -18.45 7.84 10.06
CA GLY A 93 -18.36 8.87 9.03
C GLY A 93 -19.56 8.90 8.10
N TYR A 94 -19.31 8.98 6.79
CA TYR A 94 -20.37 8.89 5.78
C TYR A 94 -20.78 7.46 5.45
N ALA A 95 -19.96 6.48 5.76
CA ALA A 95 -20.20 5.06 5.49
C ALA A 95 -20.46 4.72 3.99
N GLU A 96 -20.00 5.60 3.07
CA GLU A 96 -20.29 5.46 1.63
C GLU A 96 -19.39 4.46 0.91
N ALA A 97 -18.24 4.10 1.49
CA ALA A 97 -17.26 3.21 0.89
C ALA A 97 -17.18 1.87 1.65
N GLY A 98 -18.31 1.23 1.83
CA GLY A 98 -18.41 -0.12 2.38
C GLY A 98 -17.86 -1.19 1.43
N ILE A 99 -17.52 -2.34 1.99
CA ILE A 99 -17.01 -3.50 1.25
C ILE A 99 -18.17 -4.33 0.72
N THR A 100 -18.08 -4.75 -0.53
CA THR A 100 -19.08 -5.66 -1.11
C THR A 100 -19.01 -7.05 -0.47
N GLU A 101 -20.12 -7.76 -0.38
CA GLU A 101 -20.18 -9.11 0.18
C GLU A 101 -19.23 -10.08 -0.55
N GLY A 102 -19.12 -9.99 -1.87
CA GLY A 102 -18.18 -10.82 -2.63
C GLY A 102 -16.72 -10.58 -2.27
N PHE A 103 -16.32 -9.33 -2.02
CA PHE A 103 -14.94 -9.02 -1.60
C PHE A 103 -14.68 -9.46 -0.14
N LYS A 104 -15.65 -9.28 0.74
CA LYS A 104 -15.60 -9.80 2.11
C LYS A 104 -15.35 -11.30 2.12
N THR A 105 -16.23 -12.06 1.44
CA THR A 105 -16.13 -13.52 1.32
C THR A 105 -14.76 -13.92 0.75
N PHE A 106 -14.31 -13.27 -0.33
CA PHE A 106 -13.01 -13.53 -0.94
C PHE A 106 -11.85 -13.41 0.07
N LEU A 107 -11.86 -12.40 0.96
CA LEU A 107 -10.83 -12.24 1.98
C LEU A 107 -10.99 -13.23 3.13
N GLN A 108 -12.21 -13.49 3.60
CA GLN A 108 -12.49 -14.39 4.72
C GLN A 108 -12.17 -15.87 4.41
N GLU A 109 -12.28 -16.26 3.14
CA GLU A 109 -11.86 -17.60 2.67
C GLU A 109 -10.34 -17.79 2.61
N ARG A 110 -9.56 -16.74 2.91
CA ARG A 110 -8.09 -16.73 2.87
C ARG A 110 -7.48 -16.24 4.18
N PRO A 111 -7.75 -16.93 5.30
CA PRO A 111 -7.25 -16.48 6.61
C PRO A 111 -5.72 -16.50 6.71
N GLU A 112 -5.05 -17.28 5.86
CA GLU A 112 -3.59 -17.29 5.73
C GLU A 112 -3.02 -15.99 5.16
N ASP A 113 -3.83 -15.20 4.44
CA ASP A 113 -3.43 -13.90 3.91
C ASP A 113 -3.73 -12.79 4.93
N VAL A 114 -2.67 -12.13 5.41
CA VAL A 114 -2.82 -11.07 6.42
C VAL A 114 -3.70 -9.90 5.97
N ARG A 115 -3.98 -9.77 4.68
CA ARG A 115 -4.90 -8.73 4.18
C ARG A 115 -6.34 -8.98 4.60
N SER A 116 -6.69 -10.21 4.97
CA SER A 116 -8.01 -10.54 5.52
C SER A 116 -8.30 -9.84 6.85
N THR A 117 -7.27 -9.48 7.61
CA THR A 117 -7.41 -8.75 8.88
C THR A 117 -7.72 -7.25 8.70
N LEU A 118 -7.60 -6.74 7.47
CA LEU A 118 -7.85 -5.33 7.17
C LEU A 118 -9.29 -5.04 6.75
N ILE A 119 -10.23 -5.88 7.14
CA ILE A 119 -11.65 -5.64 7.04
C ILE A 119 -12.32 -5.89 8.38
N ALA A 120 -13.22 -5.04 8.78
CA ALA A 120 -13.99 -5.19 10.01
C ALA A 120 -15.45 -4.81 9.81
N GLU A 121 -16.30 -5.40 10.60
CA GLU A 121 -17.68 -4.96 10.75
C GLU A 121 -17.71 -3.75 11.68
N GLU A 122 -18.39 -2.71 11.26
CA GLU A 122 -18.56 -1.48 12.04
C GLU A 122 -20.03 -1.06 12.05
N SER A 123 -20.43 -0.35 13.08
CA SER A 123 -21.74 0.27 13.22
C SER A 123 -21.61 1.60 13.97
N ASP A 124 -22.37 2.62 13.56
CA ASP A 124 -22.53 3.88 14.31
C ASP A 124 -23.64 3.80 15.35
N GLY A 125 -24.28 2.62 15.50
CA GLY A 125 -25.44 2.42 16.37
C GLY A 125 -26.76 2.90 15.76
N GLY A 126 -26.75 3.33 14.49
CA GLY A 126 -27.89 3.80 13.72
C GLY A 126 -28.04 3.02 12.41
N ASP A 127 -28.15 3.76 11.30
CA ASP A 127 -28.39 3.18 9.98
C ASP A 127 -27.11 2.68 9.27
N ASN A 128 -25.92 3.07 9.75
CA ASN A 128 -24.64 2.71 9.16
C ASN A 128 -24.10 1.45 9.82
N GLU A 129 -24.43 0.30 9.26
CA GLU A 129 -23.88 -0.99 9.65
C GLU A 129 -23.32 -1.69 8.43
N GLY A 130 -22.08 -2.21 8.52
CA GLY A 130 -21.48 -2.90 7.39
C GLY A 130 -20.01 -3.24 7.59
N TRP A 131 -19.41 -3.74 6.52
CA TRP A 131 -17.99 -4.09 6.48
C TRP A 131 -17.16 -3.00 5.82
N TYR A 132 -16.08 -2.58 6.48
CA TYR A 132 -15.23 -1.47 6.05
C TYR A 132 -13.76 -1.86 6.03
N ILE A 133 -12.97 -1.15 5.19
CA ILE A 133 -11.53 -1.35 5.08
C ILE A 133 -10.80 -0.64 6.22
N GLN A 134 -9.92 -1.35 6.92
CA GLN A 134 -9.14 -0.85 8.06
C GLN A 134 -7.79 -0.21 7.68
N LYS A 135 -7.66 0.27 6.45
CA LYS A 135 -6.44 0.98 5.99
C LYS A 135 -6.42 2.47 6.31
N TYR A 136 -7.53 3.00 6.76
CA TYR A 136 -7.67 4.40 7.18
C TYR A 136 -8.30 4.47 8.58
N PRO A 137 -7.65 3.84 9.59
CA PRO A 137 -8.28 3.62 10.91
C PRO A 137 -8.36 4.89 11.75
N GLY A 138 -7.87 6.01 11.23
CA GLY A 138 -7.72 7.22 12.02
C GLY A 138 -6.46 7.23 12.88
N ARG A 139 -6.14 8.39 13.40
CA ARG A 139 -5.03 8.62 14.33
C ARG A 139 -5.39 9.75 15.27
N ASP A 140 -4.80 9.72 16.47
CA ASP A 140 -5.00 10.77 17.48
C ASP A 140 -6.49 10.94 17.92
N GLY A 141 -7.27 9.87 17.80
CA GLY A 141 -8.72 9.86 18.11
C GLY A 141 -9.61 10.44 17.01
N GLU A 142 -9.07 10.68 15.81
CA GLU A 142 -9.80 11.31 14.71
C GLU A 142 -9.79 10.44 13.45
N ILE A 143 -10.94 9.94 13.00
CA ILE A 143 -11.06 9.05 11.83
C ILE A 143 -10.62 9.70 10.51
N TYR A 144 -10.58 11.03 10.43
CA TYR A 144 -10.13 11.76 9.25
C TYR A 144 -8.62 12.04 9.20
N VAL A 145 -7.86 11.69 10.25
CA VAL A 145 -6.40 11.85 10.29
C VAL A 145 -5.72 10.57 9.83
N ASN A 146 -5.53 10.43 8.52
CA ASN A 146 -4.85 9.28 7.91
C ASN A 146 -3.88 9.75 6.84
N ASN A 147 -2.62 9.33 6.92
CA ASN A 147 -1.67 9.60 5.84
C ASN A 147 -2.06 8.84 4.57
N LEU A 148 -2.04 9.54 3.44
CA LEU A 148 -2.28 8.94 2.14
C LEU A 148 -0.98 8.37 1.59
N LYS A 149 -0.85 7.05 1.58
CA LYS A 149 0.32 6.35 1.01
C LYS A 149 0.22 6.36 -0.51
N VAL A 150 0.93 7.31 -1.15
CA VAL A 150 0.85 7.56 -2.61
C VAL A 150 1.54 6.45 -3.39
N ILE A 151 2.68 5.96 -2.90
CA ILE A 151 3.39 4.82 -3.47
C ILE A 151 4.09 4.03 -2.38
N ARG A 152 3.96 2.71 -2.43
CA ARG A 152 4.60 1.77 -1.54
C ARG A 152 5.48 0.80 -2.32
N LEU A 153 6.47 0.21 -1.63
CA LEU A 153 7.37 -0.75 -2.25
C LEU A 153 6.64 -1.97 -2.84
N SER A 154 5.53 -2.41 -2.23
CA SER A 154 4.69 -3.49 -2.79
C SER A 154 4.20 -3.18 -4.20
N GLU A 155 3.83 -1.94 -4.49
CA GLU A 155 3.47 -1.53 -5.85
C GLU A 155 4.67 -1.61 -6.79
N VAL A 156 5.86 -1.25 -6.32
CA VAL A 156 7.08 -1.34 -7.15
C VAL A 156 7.40 -2.79 -7.50
N TYR A 157 7.17 -3.74 -6.57
CA TYR A 157 7.26 -5.18 -6.87
C TYR A 157 6.24 -5.63 -7.93
N LEU A 158 5.01 -5.13 -7.86
CA LEU A 158 3.99 -5.42 -8.89
C LEU A 158 4.35 -4.82 -10.25
N ILE A 159 4.88 -3.59 -10.26
CA ILE A 159 5.40 -2.96 -11.49
C ILE A 159 6.54 -3.80 -12.07
N ALA A 160 7.47 -4.28 -11.22
CA ALA A 160 8.58 -5.10 -11.67
C ALA A 160 8.09 -6.44 -12.27
N ALA A 161 7.14 -7.10 -11.63
CA ALA A 161 6.56 -8.36 -12.11
C ALA A 161 5.87 -8.18 -13.47
N GLU A 162 4.99 -7.18 -13.59
CA GLU A 162 4.27 -6.91 -14.84
C GLU A 162 5.22 -6.48 -15.96
N ALA A 163 6.17 -5.59 -15.65
CA ALA A 163 7.15 -5.12 -16.62
C ALA A 163 8.09 -6.24 -17.07
N ALA A 164 8.51 -7.14 -16.16
CA ALA A 164 9.32 -8.32 -16.49
C ALA A 164 8.57 -9.28 -17.43
N LEU A 165 7.30 -9.53 -17.15
CA LEU A 165 6.45 -10.37 -18.00
C LEU A 165 6.32 -9.79 -19.42
N LYS A 166 6.10 -8.49 -19.54
CA LYS A 166 5.88 -7.81 -20.82
C LYS A 166 7.17 -7.57 -21.59
N ALA A 167 8.29 -7.29 -20.92
CA ALA A 167 9.58 -7.01 -21.57
C ALA A 167 10.35 -8.27 -21.94
N GLY A 168 10.11 -9.40 -21.24
CA GLY A 168 10.93 -10.61 -21.30
C GLY A 168 12.30 -10.45 -20.63
N GLY A 169 13.01 -11.55 -20.42
CA GLY A 169 14.39 -11.54 -19.93
C GLY A 169 14.59 -11.42 -18.41
N ALA A 170 13.52 -11.38 -17.63
CA ALA A 170 13.54 -11.48 -16.17
C ALA A 170 12.40 -12.37 -15.72
N ASP A 171 12.58 -13.04 -14.57
CA ASP A 171 11.54 -13.89 -14.00
C ASP A 171 10.49 -13.03 -13.25
N PRO A 172 9.25 -12.91 -13.77
CA PRO A 172 8.21 -12.15 -13.10
C PRO A 172 7.71 -12.81 -11.81
N ALA A 173 7.81 -14.15 -11.71
CA ALA A 173 7.34 -14.89 -10.55
C ALA A 173 8.17 -14.56 -9.31
N SER A 174 9.47 -14.31 -9.44
CA SER A 174 10.33 -13.96 -8.31
C SER A 174 9.82 -12.73 -7.54
N TYR A 175 9.41 -11.66 -8.25
CA TYR A 175 8.87 -10.45 -7.61
C TYR A 175 7.53 -10.71 -6.91
N MET A 176 6.69 -11.54 -7.52
CA MET A 176 5.40 -11.92 -6.92
C MET A 176 5.60 -12.79 -5.69
N ASN A 177 6.54 -13.74 -5.75
CA ASN A 177 6.86 -14.62 -4.63
C ASN A 177 7.39 -13.85 -3.43
N ASP A 178 8.34 -12.93 -3.64
CA ASP A 178 8.86 -12.06 -2.59
C ASP A 178 7.76 -11.25 -1.89
N LEU A 179 6.84 -10.68 -2.66
CA LEU A 179 5.71 -9.95 -2.11
C LEU A 179 4.74 -10.87 -1.34
N ARG A 180 4.41 -12.03 -1.90
CA ARG A 180 3.45 -12.98 -1.30
C ARG A 180 3.96 -13.61 -0.01
N LYS A 181 5.26 -13.91 0.09
CA LYS A 181 5.92 -14.36 1.33
C LYS A 181 5.67 -13.40 2.51
N GLN A 182 5.53 -12.12 2.24
CA GLN A 182 5.26 -11.11 3.26
C GLN A 182 3.75 -10.93 3.56
N ARG A 183 2.88 -11.64 2.87
CA ARG A 183 1.42 -11.50 3.03
C ARG A 183 0.72 -12.79 3.42
N ILE A 184 1.22 -13.94 2.96
CA ILE A 184 0.57 -15.24 3.08
C ILE A 184 1.41 -16.12 3.99
N ALA A 185 0.78 -16.71 5.02
CA ALA A 185 1.46 -17.68 5.90
C ALA A 185 1.81 -18.94 5.09
N ASP A 186 2.96 -19.51 5.40
CA ASP A 186 3.44 -20.79 4.82
C ASP A 186 3.41 -20.78 3.27
N TYR A 187 3.67 -19.60 2.69
CA TYR A 187 3.63 -19.43 1.23
C TYR A 187 4.76 -20.19 0.55
N GLU A 188 4.43 -21.02 -0.42
CA GLU A 188 5.36 -21.71 -1.31
C GLU A 188 5.49 -20.96 -2.64
N ASP A 189 6.73 -20.87 -3.15
CA ASP A 189 7.01 -20.19 -4.40
C ASP A 189 6.31 -20.86 -5.58
N VAL A 190 5.72 -20.06 -6.44
CA VAL A 190 5.17 -20.51 -7.72
C VAL A 190 6.16 -20.18 -8.86
N ALA A 191 6.17 -21.01 -9.89
CA ALA A 191 7.00 -20.86 -11.07
C ALA A 191 6.41 -19.84 -12.05
#